data_c1f1ed961806470609a8b671adfd4960
#
_entry.id   c1f1ed961806470609a8b671adfd4960
#
_cell.length_a   1.000
_cell.length_b   1.000
_cell.length_c   1.000
_cell.angle_alpha   90.00
_cell.angle_beta   90.00
_cell.angle_gamma   90.00
#
_symmetry.space_group_name_H-M   'P 1'
#
loop_
_entity.id
_entity.type
_entity.pdbx_description
1 polymer ?
#
loop_
_entity_poly.entity_id
_entity_poly.type
_entity_poly.pdbx_seq_one_letter_code
_entity_poly.pdbx_strand_id
1 'polypeptide(L)'
;IFRKGRPIIPKRETIIEVDDEVHFISAKENIGQVMRELRRADRPYRSIMIAGGGHIGTSLAHAIEGNLDVKIIDHDAKNAQRLSEELDNAIVLLGDAADKELLLEENIEDIDVFIAVTSDDEANILSSMLAKRLGAHKVMTLINNPAYANLVESDIIDVAISPQQVTISSLLARVRQGDVVVAHSLRRGAAEATEAIVHTDSKVVGKAIEKIKMPRGTSIGAIVRNDEVLIAHHDTVIQPNDHLILFLIDKSRIHEVEKLFQPAGKKFPLF
;
A
#
# COMPACT_ATOMS: atom_id res chain seq x y z
N ILE A 1 3.38 7.02 -12.76
CA ILE A 1 2.05 7.57 -13.09
C ILE A 1 1.23 6.46 -13.71
N PHE A 2 -0.04 6.33 -13.30
CA PHE A 2 -1.02 5.51 -13.99
C PHE A 2 -2.07 6.42 -14.61
N ARG A 3 -2.21 6.35 -15.93
CA ARG A 3 -3.19 7.08 -16.72
C ARG A 3 -4.16 6.11 -17.35
N LYS A 4 -5.45 6.19 -17.02
CA LYS A 4 -6.49 5.25 -17.48
C LYS A 4 -6.07 3.78 -17.31
N GLY A 5 -5.49 3.46 -16.14
CA GLY A 5 -5.04 2.11 -15.80
C GLY A 5 -3.70 1.67 -16.42
N ARG A 6 -3.06 2.48 -17.27
CA ARG A 6 -1.79 2.15 -17.91
C ARG A 6 -0.62 2.80 -17.19
N PRO A 7 0.42 2.05 -16.82
CA PRO A 7 1.61 2.61 -16.17
C PRO A 7 2.47 3.39 -17.16
N ILE A 8 2.96 4.54 -16.71
CA ILE A 8 3.84 5.44 -17.44
C ILE A 8 5.05 5.74 -16.55
N ILE A 9 6.27 5.49 -17.05
CA ILE A 9 7.48 6.03 -16.43
C ILE A 9 7.61 7.48 -16.88
N PRO A 10 7.56 8.45 -15.94
CA PRO A 10 7.61 9.86 -16.31
C PRO A 10 8.97 10.22 -16.91
N LYS A 11 8.91 11.06 -17.91
CA LYS A 11 10.07 11.72 -18.54
C LYS A 11 9.99 13.22 -18.24
N ARG A 12 11.04 13.96 -18.61
CA ARG A 12 11.12 15.41 -18.39
C ARG A 12 9.91 16.18 -18.94
N GLU A 13 9.37 15.71 -20.07
CA GLU A 13 8.24 16.36 -20.77
C GLU A 13 6.88 15.80 -20.33
N THR A 14 6.83 14.84 -19.40
CA THR A 14 5.59 14.24 -18.97
C THR A 14 4.78 15.22 -18.15
N ILE A 15 3.57 15.51 -18.60
CA ILE A 15 2.61 16.36 -17.89
C ILE A 15 1.66 15.45 -17.11
N ILE A 16 1.41 15.79 -15.85
CA ILE A 16 0.39 15.15 -15.03
C ILE A 16 -0.98 15.70 -15.47
N GLU A 17 -1.90 14.80 -15.77
CA GLU A 17 -3.26 15.13 -16.19
C GLU A 17 -4.26 14.87 -15.06
N VAL A 18 -5.45 15.43 -15.19
CA VAL A 18 -6.58 15.14 -14.28
C VAL A 18 -6.87 13.63 -14.34
N ASP A 19 -7.18 13.03 -13.20
CA ASP A 19 -7.41 11.58 -12.99
C ASP A 19 -6.15 10.69 -13.15
N ASP A 20 -4.96 11.27 -13.27
CA ASP A 20 -3.74 10.50 -13.14
C ASP A 20 -3.53 10.05 -11.68
N GLU A 21 -3.25 8.77 -11.49
CA GLU A 21 -2.77 8.25 -10.22
C GLU A 21 -1.26 8.36 -10.17
N VAL A 22 -0.74 9.19 -9.27
CA VAL A 22 0.69 9.50 -9.19
C VAL A 22 1.31 8.82 -7.97
N HIS A 23 2.34 8.00 -8.23
CA HIS A 23 3.20 7.45 -7.19
C HIS A 23 4.51 8.23 -7.16
N PHE A 24 4.91 8.68 -5.99
CA PHE A 24 6.17 9.39 -5.81
C PHE A 24 6.95 8.80 -4.64
N ILE A 25 8.26 9.04 -4.64
CA ILE A 25 9.17 8.65 -3.57
C ILE A 25 9.70 9.91 -2.91
N SER A 26 9.78 9.87 -1.59
CA SER A 26 10.39 10.91 -0.78
C SER A 26 10.95 10.31 0.50
N ALA A 27 11.91 10.98 1.13
CA ALA A 27 12.29 10.66 2.48
C ALA A 27 11.08 10.79 3.43
N LYS A 28 11.03 9.94 4.46
CA LYS A 28 9.86 9.81 5.36
C LYS A 28 9.47 11.16 6.00
N GLU A 29 10.45 11.94 6.40
CA GLU A 29 10.27 13.26 7.00
C GLU A 29 9.65 14.28 6.05
N ASN A 30 9.85 14.12 4.74
CA ASN A 30 9.37 15.04 3.71
C ASN A 30 8.01 14.64 3.12
N ILE A 31 7.52 13.43 3.40
CA ILE A 31 6.25 12.91 2.83
C ILE A 31 5.09 13.86 3.11
N GLY A 32 4.98 14.37 4.34
CA GLY A 32 3.92 15.29 4.72
C GLY A 32 3.96 16.61 3.92
N GLN A 33 5.14 17.11 3.56
CA GLN A 33 5.29 18.31 2.74
C GLN A 33 4.88 18.02 1.29
N VAL A 34 5.36 16.91 0.72
CA VAL A 34 5.00 16.49 -0.64
C VAL A 34 3.48 16.30 -0.79
N MET A 35 2.84 15.68 0.22
CA MET A 35 1.38 15.49 0.21
C MET A 35 0.62 16.82 0.24
N ARG A 36 1.09 17.80 1.00
CA ARG A 36 0.48 19.14 1.03
C ARG A 36 0.58 19.89 -0.30
N GLU A 37 1.68 19.71 -1.02
CA GLU A 37 1.86 20.32 -2.34
C GLU A 37 1.00 19.65 -3.44
N LEU A 38 0.77 18.35 -3.34
CA LEU A 38 0.05 17.58 -4.35
C LEU A 38 -1.46 17.47 -4.09
N ARG A 39 -1.89 17.66 -2.86
CA ARG A 39 -3.31 17.66 -2.47
C ARG A 39 -3.66 18.98 -1.80
N ARG A 40 -4.86 19.51 -2.06
CA ARG A 40 -5.50 20.43 -1.12
C ARG A 40 -5.51 19.72 0.23
N ALA A 41 -5.08 20.44 1.27
CA ALA A 41 -4.89 19.89 2.61
C ALA A 41 -6.11 19.07 3.06
N ASP A 42 -6.06 17.76 2.84
CA ASP A 42 -6.98 16.83 3.50
C ASP A 42 -6.65 16.89 4.98
N ARG A 43 -7.66 17.05 5.80
CA ARG A 43 -7.48 16.98 7.25
C ARG A 43 -6.91 15.59 7.57
N PRO A 44 -5.95 15.48 8.51
CA PRO A 44 -5.52 14.18 8.98
C PRO A 44 -6.73 13.41 9.50
N TYR A 45 -6.91 12.18 9.08
CA TYR A 45 -7.97 11.32 9.56
C TYR A 45 -7.86 11.15 11.07
N ARG A 46 -8.99 11.29 11.76
CA ARG A 46 -9.08 11.15 13.21
C ARG A 46 -10.13 10.14 13.63
N SER A 47 -11.24 10.10 12.93
CA SER A 47 -12.40 9.28 13.27
C SER A 47 -12.45 8.02 12.40
N ILE A 48 -12.34 6.86 13.05
CA ILE A 48 -12.28 5.55 12.37
C ILE A 48 -13.42 4.69 12.89
N MET A 49 -14.17 4.07 11.98
CA MET A 49 -15.18 3.06 12.33
C MET A 49 -14.78 1.71 11.73
N ILE A 50 -14.67 0.69 12.57
CA ILE A 50 -14.28 -0.67 12.19
C ILE A 50 -15.51 -1.58 12.26
N ALA A 51 -15.84 -2.26 11.18
CA ALA A 51 -16.87 -3.29 11.14
C ALA A 51 -16.23 -4.67 11.22
N GLY A 52 -16.46 -5.37 12.33
CA GLY A 52 -15.94 -6.69 12.66
C GLY A 52 -14.87 -6.68 13.76
N GLY A 53 -15.22 -7.24 14.90
CA GLY A 53 -14.40 -7.39 16.11
C GLY A 53 -13.60 -8.70 16.18
N GLY A 54 -13.36 -9.34 15.04
CA GLY A 54 -12.49 -10.51 14.94
C GLY A 54 -11.01 -10.14 15.13
N HIS A 55 -10.11 -11.09 14.89
CA HIS A 55 -8.67 -10.88 15.11
C HIS A 55 -8.09 -9.66 14.38
N ILE A 56 -8.50 -9.43 13.14
CA ILE A 56 -8.00 -8.29 12.35
C ILE A 56 -8.51 -6.97 12.93
N GLY A 57 -9.84 -6.88 13.19
CA GLY A 57 -10.44 -5.66 13.71
C GLY A 57 -9.94 -5.31 15.12
N THR A 58 -9.82 -6.30 16.02
CA THR A 58 -9.25 -6.10 17.35
C THR A 58 -7.80 -5.62 17.28
N SER A 59 -6.96 -6.29 16.49
CA SER A 59 -5.55 -5.90 16.35
C SER A 59 -5.40 -4.50 15.75
N LEU A 60 -6.26 -4.14 14.79
CA LEU A 60 -6.28 -2.81 14.20
C LEU A 60 -6.69 -1.76 15.23
N ALA A 61 -7.80 -2.00 15.97
CA ALA A 61 -8.29 -1.09 17.00
C ALA A 61 -7.19 -0.80 18.04
N HIS A 62 -6.55 -1.83 18.59
CA HIS A 62 -5.42 -1.67 19.52
C HIS A 62 -4.27 -0.83 18.96
N ALA A 63 -3.94 -1.03 17.69
CA ALA A 63 -2.82 -0.32 17.08
C ALA A 63 -3.06 1.18 16.89
N ILE A 64 -4.34 1.62 16.84
CA ILE A 64 -4.69 3.00 16.47
C ILE A 64 -5.45 3.76 17.57
N GLU A 65 -6.09 3.09 18.55
CA GLU A 65 -6.94 3.73 19.57
C GLU A 65 -6.21 4.73 20.47
N GLY A 66 -4.89 4.65 20.57
CA GLY A 66 -4.07 5.61 21.31
C GLY A 66 -3.94 6.99 20.66
N ASN A 67 -4.23 7.10 19.36
CA ASN A 67 -4.01 8.32 18.59
C ASN A 67 -5.23 8.77 17.78
N LEU A 68 -6.24 7.91 17.63
CA LEU A 68 -7.42 8.14 16.81
C LEU A 68 -8.70 7.80 17.59
N ASP A 69 -9.78 8.45 17.21
CA ASP A 69 -11.12 8.16 17.73
C ASP A 69 -11.66 6.90 17.04
N VAL A 70 -11.70 5.79 17.75
CA VAL A 70 -12.06 4.48 17.19
C VAL A 70 -13.42 4.04 17.68
N LYS A 71 -14.30 3.66 16.75
CA LYS A 71 -15.52 2.91 16.99
C LYS A 71 -15.38 1.54 16.36
N ILE A 72 -15.80 0.48 17.03
CA ILE A 72 -15.81 -0.88 16.49
C ILE A 72 -17.19 -1.50 16.66
N ILE A 73 -17.73 -2.02 15.57
CA ILE A 73 -19.04 -2.67 15.51
C ILE A 73 -18.84 -4.17 15.42
N ASP A 74 -19.51 -4.94 16.27
CA ASP A 74 -19.61 -6.39 16.12
C ASP A 74 -21.06 -6.85 16.41
N HIS A 75 -21.54 -7.82 15.64
CA HIS A 75 -22.89 -8.37 15.80
C HIS A 75 -22.98 -9.43 16.90
N ASP A 76 -21.86 -10.01 17.33
CA ASP A 76 -21.81 -11.01 18.38
C ASP A 76 -21.62 -10.34 19.76
N ALA A 77 -22.59 -10.53 20.65
CA ALA A 77 -22.59 -9.93 21.99
C ALA A 77 -21.38 -10.36 22.84
N LYS A 78 -20.86 -11.59 22.66
CA LYS A 78 -19.69 -12.08 23.41
C LYS A 78 -18.42 -11.39 22.91
N ASN A 79 -18.31 -11.21 21.58
CA ASN A 79 -17.21 -10.46 21.00
C ASN A 79 -17.25 -8.99 21.44
N ALA A 80 -18.41 -8.35 21.40
CA ALA A 80 -18.55 -6.96 21.83
C ALA A 80 -18.18 -6.79 23.31
N GLN A 81 -18.61 -7.72 24.18
CA GLN A 81 -18.19 -7.69 25.57
C GLN A 81 -16.69 -7.85 25.73
N ARG A 82 -16.09 -8.84 25.08
CA ARG A 82 -14.63 -9.06 25.11
C ARG A 82 -13.85 -7.81 24.63
N LEU A 83 -14.29 -7.19 23.54
CA LEU A 83 -13.69 -5.98 23.03
C LEU A 83 -13.76 -4.81 24.01
N SER A 84 -14.91 -4.67 24.71
CA SER A 84 -15.06 -3.64 25.74
C SER A 84 -14.17 -3.85 26.97
N GLU A 85 -13.71 -5.08 27.21
CA GLU A 85 -12.75 -5.43 28.27
C GLU A 85 -11.29 -5.29 27.81
N GLU A 86 -11.02 -5.47 26.51
CA GLU A 86 -9.68 -5.47 25.93
C GLU A 86 -9.21 -4.10 25.43
N LEU A 87 -10.14 -3.25 24.95
CA LEU A 87 -9.81 -1.94 24.34
C LEU A 87 -9.94 -0.83 25.38
N ASP A 88 -8.96 0.05 25.45
CA ASP A 88 -8.89 1.11 26.47
C ASP A 88 -9.64 2.38 26.04
N ASN A 89 -9.61 2.75 24.76
CA ASN A 89 -10.11 4.04 24.28
C ASN A 89 -11.16 3.90 23.15
N ALA A 90 -11.33 2.72 22.58
CA ALA A 90 -12.29 2.50 21.50
C ALA A 90 -13.72 2.36 22.04
N ILE A 91 -14.69 2.90 21.31
CA ILE A 91 -16.12 2.70 21.57
C ILE A 91 -16.56 1.41 20.89
N VAL A 92 -17.10 0.48 21.68
CA VAL A 92 -17.59 -0.81 21.17
C VAL A 92 -19.11 -0.75 21.01
N LEU A 93 -19.58 -1.07 19.82
CA LEU A 93 -20.98 -1.06 19.42
C LEU A 93 -21.45 -2.48 19.12
N LEU A 94 -22.53 -2.90 19.75
CA LEU A 94 -23.19 -4.17 19.44
C LEU A 94 -24.25 -3.94 18.35
N GLY A 95 -24.06 -4.52 17.18
CA GLY A 95 -25.02 -4.40 16.08
C GLY A 95 -24.50 -4.91 14.75
N ASP A 96 -25.33 -4.80 13.72
CA ASP A 96 -24.96 -5.13 12.35
C ASP A 96 -24.34 -3.89 11.67
N ALA A 97 -23.14 -4.04 11.13
CA ALA A 97 -22.48 -2.96 10.40
C ALA A 97 -23.17 -2.57 9.07
N ALA A 98 -24.11 -3.38 8.59
CA ALA A 98 -25.00 -3.06 7.47
C ALA A 98 -26.36 -2.46 7.92
N ASP A 99 -26.54 -2.21 9.21
CA ASP A 99 -27.72 -1.52 9.71
C ASP A 99 -27.60 0.00 9.51
N LYS A 100 -28.48 0.53 8.67
CA LYS A 100 -28.52 1.96 8.32
C LYS A 100 -28.79 2.85 9.53
N GLU A 101 -29.70 2.42 10.42
CA GLU A 101 -30.12 3.22 11.58
C GLU A 101 -28.96 3.34 12.57
N LEU A 102 -28.27 2.23 12.86
CA LEU A 102 -27.07 2.22 13.69
C LEU A 102 -25.98 3.14 13.14
N LEU A 103 -25.70 3.07 11.84
CA LEU A 103 -24.68 3.91 11.22
C LEU A 103 -25.02 5.40 11.31
N LEU A 104 -26.30 5.77 11.13
CA LEU A 104 -26.75 7.15 11.26
C LEU A 104 -26.73 7.66 12.71
N GLU A 105 -27.15 6.84 13.68
CA GLU A 105 -27.07 7.16 15.11
C GLU A 105 -25.63 7.41 15.56
N GLU A 106 -24.67 6.71 14.94
CA GLU A 106 -23.24 6.84 15.22
C GLU A 106 -22.54 7.91 14.37
N ASN A 107 -23.30 8.74 13.66
CA ASN A 107 -22.84 9.86 12.83
C ASN A 107 -21.81 9.42 11.78
N ILE A 108 -22.19 8.47 10.94
CA ILE A 108 -21.33 7.91 9.90
C ILE A 108 -20.77 8.96 8.93
N GLU A 109 -21.48 10.09 8.73
CA GLU A 109 -21.05 11.21 7.91
C GLU A 109 -19.81 11.94 8.46
N ASP A 110 -19.56 11.85 9.77
CA ASP A 110 -18.40 12.44 10.44
C ASP A 110 -17.22 11.45 10.54
N ILE A 111 -17.41 10.23 10.04
CA ILE A 111 -16.34 9.21 10.02
C ILE A 111 -15.40 9.42 8.85
N ASP A 112 -14.12 9.65 9.16
CA ASP A 112 -13.08 9.82 8.16
C ASP A 112 -12.82 8.52 7.39
N VAL A 113 -12.74 7.37 8.10
CA VAL A 113 -12.51 6.07 7.47
C VAL A 113 -13.39 4.99 8.07
N PHE A 114 -14.20 4.35 7.24
CA PHE A 114 -14.92 3.12 7.58
C PHE A 114 -14.14 1.91 7.07
N ILE A 115 -13.92 0.89 7.92
CA ILE A 115 -13.08 -0.27 7.61
C ILE A 115 -13.86 -1.55 7.89
N ALA A 116 -14.27 -2.28 6.85
CA ALA A 116 -14.95 -3.56 6.99
C ALA A 116 -13.95 -4.73 6.94
N VAL A 117 -13.87 -5.48 8.06
CA VAL A 117 -12.90 -6.56 8.28
C VAL A 117 -13.51 -7.79 8.94
N THR A 118 -14.78 -8.06 8.66
CA THR A 118 -15.44 -9.30 9.10
C THR A 118 -14.92 -10.50 8.31
N SER A 119 -15.34 -11.70 8.69
CA SER A 119 -15.03 -12.94 7.95
C SER A 119 -15.87 -13.14 6.69
N ASP A 120 -16.89 -12.33 6.47
CA ASP A 120 -17.87 -12.41 5.40
C ASP A 120 -17.62 -11.30 4.37
N ASP A 121 -17.21 -11.67 3.16
CA ASP A 121 -16.87 -10.72 2.10
C ASP A 121 -18.09 -9.93 1.62
N GLU A 122 -19.27 -10.56 1.55
CA GLU A 122 -20.51 -9.91 1.15
C GLU A 122 -20.93 -8.85 2.20
N ALA A 123 -20.86 -9.19 3.48
CA ALA A 123 -21.13 -8.25 4.56
C ALA A 123 -20.13 -7.08 4.54
N ASN A 124 -18.85 -7.34 4.29
CA ASN A 124 -17.81 -6.32 4.17
C ASN A 124 -18.10 -5.36 3.01
N ILE A 125 -18.46 -5.89 1.84
CA ILE A 125 -18.78 -5.10 0.65
C ILE A 125 -20.03 -4.25 0.89
N LEU A 126 -21.12 -4.87 1.36
CA LEU A 126 -22.41 -4.19 1.55
C LEU A 126 -22.33 -3.09 2.63
N SER A 127 -21.70 -3.37 3.78
CA SER A 127 -21.53 -2.38 4.83
C SER A 127 -20.65 -1.21 4.39
N SER A 128 -19.56 -1.47 3.63
CA SER A 128 -18.71 -0.42 3.07
C SER A 128 -19.45 0.45 2.05
N MET A 129 -20.24 -0.16 1.15
CA MET A 129 -21.06 0.57 0.19
C MET A 129 -22.12 1.43 0.89
N LEU A 130 -22.76 0.89 1.93
CA LEU A 130 -23.74 1.62 2.73
C LEU A 130 -23.09 2.79 3.47
N ALA A 131 -21.99 2.56 4.17
CA ALA A 131 -21.23 3.60 4.86
C ALA A 131 -20.82 4.74 3.92
N LYS A 132 -20.30 4.41 2.73
CA LYS A 132 -19.93 5.40 1.71
C LYS A 132 -21.13 6.21 1.25
N ARG A 133 -22.26 5.56 1.02
CA ARG A 133 -23.50 6.21 0.60
C ARG A 133 -24.08 7.10 1.68
N LEU A 134 -23.87 6.77 2.95
CA LEU A 134 -24.32 7.57 4.10
C LEU A 134 -23.37 8.71 4.46
N GLY A 135 -22.23 8.84 3.79
CA GLY A 135 -21.34 9.99 3.92
C GLY A 135 -19.96 9.72 4.49
N ALA A 136 -19.62 8.47 4.83
CA ALA A 136 -18.23 8.15 5.22
C ALA A 136 -17.23 8.65 4.18
N HIS A 137 -16.22 9.39 4.63
CA HIS A 137 -15.30 10.04 3.70
C HIS A 137 -14.50 9.02 2.86
N LYS A 138 -14.00 7.97 3.51
CA LYS A 138 -13.27 6.89 2.87
C LYS A 138 -13.76 5.54 3.36
N VAL A 139 -13.82 4.55 2.47
CA VAL A 139 -14.15 3.17 2.85
C VAL A 139 -13.06 2.19 2.42
N MET A 140 -12.73 1.28 3.33
CA MET A 140 -11.75 0.21 3.12
C MET A 140 -12.42 -1.13 3.40
N THR A 141 -12.21 -2.09 2.52
CA THR A 141 -12.92 -3.38 2.57
C THR A 141 -11.95 -4.53 2.46
N LEU A 142 -12.03 -5.46 3.40
CA LEU A 142 -11.29 -6.71 3.32
C LEU A 142 -12.05 -7.69 2.44
N ILE A 143 -11.37 -8.29 1.46
CA ILE A 143 -11.92 -9.24 0.51
C ILE A 143 -11.01 -10.46 0.43
N ASN A 144 -11.53 -11.61 0.86
CA ASN A 144 -10.80 -12.89 0.83
C ASN A 144 -10.92 -13.55 -0.53
N ASN A 145 -12.08 -13.45 -1.18
CA ASN A 145 -12.34 -14.07 -2.47
C ASN A 145 -11.84 -13.19 -3.63
N PRO A 146 -10.83 -13.64 -4.41
CA PRO A 146 -10.32 -12.86 -5.54
C PRO A 146 -11.36 -12.49 -6.61
N ALA A 147 -12.43 -13.28 -6.74
CA ALA A 147 -13.50 -13.01 -7.70
C ALA A 147 -14.25 -11.72 -7.34
N TYR A 148 -14.49 -11.46 -6.03
CA TYR A 148 -15.14 -10.24 -5.58
C TYR A 148 -14.22 -9.02 -5.68
N ALA A 149 -12.91 -9.20 -5.48
CA ALA A 149 -11.95 -8.12 -5.62
C ALA A 149 -12.02 -7.43 -7.00
N ASN A 150 -12.31 -8.21 -8.06
CA ASN A 150 -12.45 -7.66 -9.41
C ASN A 150 -13.82 -6.99 -9.66
N LEU A 151 -14.86 -7.39 -8.92
CA LEU A 151 -16.21 -6.81 -9.05
C LEU A 151 -16.35 -5.49 -8.30
N VAL A 152 -15.59 -5.34 -7.21
CA VAL A 152 -15.66 -4.21 -6.28
C VAL A 152 -14.81 -3.00 -6.76
N GLU A 153 -14.17 -3.08 -7.93
CA GLU A 153 -13.53 -1.93 -8.61
C GLU A 153 -14.58 -0.92 -9.14
N SER A 154 -15.53 -0.56 -8.30
CA SER A 154 -16.43 0.54 -8.57
C SER A 154 -15.93 1.79 -7.82
N ASP A 155 -16.33 2.97 -8.30
CA ASP A 155 -16.03 4.28 -7.69
C ASP A 155 -16.54 4.43 -6.23
N ILE A 156 -17.11 3.36 -5.67
CA ILE A 156 -17.75 3.35 -4.35
C ILE A 156 -16.78 2.89 -3.25
N ILE A 157 -15.93 1.88 -3.50
CA ILE A 157 -14.97 1.36 -2.51
C ILE A 157 -13.59 1.93 -2.81
N ASP A 158 -13.09 2.75 -1.89
CA ASP A 158 -11.82 3.45 -2.09
C ASP A 158 -10.60 2.52 -2.03
N VAL A 159 -10.66 1.50 -1.13
CA VAL A 159 -9.56 0.54 -0.97
C VAL A 159 -10.10 -0.86 -0.72
N ALA A 160 -9.74 -1.80 -1.59
CA ALA A 160 -9.96 -3.24 -1.37
C ALA A 160 -8.66 -3.90 -0.92
N ILE A 161 -8.70 -4.62 0.21
CA ILE A 161 -7.55 -5.30 0.81
C ILE A 161 -7.75 -6.80 0.72
N SER A 162 -6.82 -7.51 0.08
CA SER A 162 -6.79 -8.97 0.08
C SER A 162 -5.69 -9.48 1.01
N PRO A 163 -6.04 -10.12 2.15
CA PRO A 163 -5.05 -10.68 3.07
C PRO A 163 -4.14 -11.70 2.40
N GLN A 164 -4.68 -12.48 1.47
CA GLN A 164 -3.93 -13.45 0.70
C GLN A 164 -2.84 -12.79 -0.14
N GLN A 165 -3.16 -11.70 -0.85
CA GLN A 165 -2.18 -10.99 -1.66
C GLN A 165 -1.10 -10.32 -0.82
N VAL A 166 -1.48 -9.73 0.31
CA VAL A 166 -0.54 -9.12 1.27
C VAL A 166 0.42 -10.19 1.81
N THR A 167 -0.11 -11.35 2.22
CA THR A 167 0.69 -12.47 2.72
C THR A 167 1.62 -13.02 1.66
N ILE A 168 1.12 -13.29 0.45
CA ILE A 168 1.94 -13.77 -0.68
C ILE A 168 3.07 -12.77 -0.99
N SER A 169 2.77 -11.49 -1.07
CA SER A 169 3.78 -10.45 -1.32
C SER A 169 4.86 -10.44 -0.25
N SER A 170 4.47 -10.55 1.03
CA SER A 170 5.40 -10.60 2.16
C SER A 170 6.26 -11.87 2.15
N LEU A 171 5.68 -13.02 1.81
CA LEU A 171 6.42 -14.29 1.70
C LEU A 171 7.37 -14.28 0.50
N LEU A 172 6.92 -13.80 -0.65
CA LEU A 172 7.77 -13.70 -1.85
C LEU A 172 8.98 -12.80 -1.61
N ALA A 173 8.80 -11.68 -0.91
CA ALA A 173 9.91 -10.81 -0.54
C ALA A 173 10.97 -11.54 0.30
N ARG A 174 10.55 -12.51 1.15
CA ARG A 174 11.46 -13.30 2.02
C ARG A 174 12.03 -14.54 1.33
N VAL A 175 11.29 -15.13 0.39
CA VAL A 175 11.70 -16.36 -0.34
C VAL A 175 12.57 -16.03 -1.55
N ARG A 176 12.44 -14.86 -2.13
CA ARG A 176 13.34 -14.40 -3.20
C ARG A 176 14.77 -14.36 -2.63
N GLN A 177 15.55 -15.37 -2.97
CA GLN A 177 16.98 -15.42 -2.64
C GLN A 177 17.73 -14.48 -3.57
N GLY A 178 18.08 -13.31 -3.07
CA GLY A 178 18.81 -12.29 -3.82
C GLY A 178 18.82 -10.99 -3.03
N ASP A 179 19.52 -10.02 -3.55
CA ASP A 179 19.66 -8.70 -2.95
C ASP A 179 18.39 -7.82 -3.09
N VAL A 180 17.23 -8.43 -3.40
CA VAL A 180 15.92 -7.79 -3.39
C VAL A 180 15.34 -7.88 -1.98
N VAL A 181 15.33 -6.76 -1.29
CA VAL A 181 14.93 -6.68 0.13
C VAL A 181 13.41 -6.62 0.28
N VAL A 182 12.75 -5.84 -0.57
CA VAL A 182 11.30 -5.60 -0.51
C VAL A 182 10.74 -5.44 -1.92
N ALA A 183 9.53 -5.95 -2.15
CA ALA A 183 8.79 -5.73 -3.37
C ALA A 183 7.35 -5.34 -3.05
N HIS A 184 6.92 -4.18 -3.52
CA HIS A 184 5.55 -3.69 -3.37
C HIS A 184 4.84 -3.71 -4.71
N SER A 185 3.75 -4.46 -4.77
CA SER A 185 2.88 -4.47 -5.94
C SER A 185 2.08 -3.16 -5.98
N LEU A 186 2.18 -2.44 -7.08
CA LEU A 186 1.43 -1.22 -7.32
C LEU A 186 0.23 -1.55 -8.22
N ARG A 187 -0.93 -1.00 -7.85
CA ARG A 187 -2.18 -1.14 -8.59
C ARG A 187 -2.42 -2.58 -9.08
N ARG A 188 -2.57 -3.51 -8.10
CA ARG A 188 -2.87 -4.95 -8.34
C ARG A 188 -1.91 -5.65 -9.30
N GLY A 189 -0.66 -5.21 -9.30
CA GLY A 189 0.36 -5.85 -10.11
C GLY A 189 0.56 -5.26 -11.50
N ALA A 190 -0.04 -4.12 -11.80
CA ALA A 190 0.25 -3.40 -13.05
C ALA A 190 1.68 -2.83 -13.09
N ALA A 191 2.27 -2.60 -11.92
CA ALA A 191 3.69 -2.29 -11.77
C ALA A 191 4.19 -2.79 -10.40
N GLU A 192 5.48 -2.72 -10.18
CA GLU A 192 6.13 -3.10 -8.92
C GLU A 192 7.15 -2.06 -8.52
N ALA A 193 7.18 -1.68 -7.25
CA ALA A 193 8.27 -0.96 -6.63
C ALA A 193 9.13 -1.98 -5.86
N THR A 194 10.41 -2.03 -6.15
CA THR A 194 11.33 -3.03 -5.60
C THR A 194 12.56 -2.35 -5.03
N GLU A 195 12.98 -2.80 -3.86
CA GLU A 195 14.25 -2.41 -3.25
C GLU A 195 15.30 -3.48 -3.56
N ALA A 196 16.43 -3.07 -4.15
CA ALA A 196 17.57 -3.95 -4.43
C ALA A 196 18.86 -3.39 -3.83
N ILE A 197 19.65 -4.26 -3.21
CA ILE A 197 20.98 -3.90 -2.67
C ILE A 197 22.03 -4.10 -3.75
N VAL A 198 22.90 -3.09 -3.92
CA VAL A 198 24.03 -3.16 -4.83
C VAL A 198 25.21 -3.90 -4.19
N HIS A 199 25.53 -5.07 -4.72
CA HIS A 199 26.67 -5.82 -4.23
C HIS A 199 28.01 -5.13 -4.57
N THR A 200 29.01 -5.28 -3.70
CA THR A 200 30.34 -4.67 -3.86
C THR A 200 31.01 -4.99 -5.21
N ASP A 201 30.79 -6.21 -5.69
CA ASP A 201 31.36 -6.73 -6.95
C ASP A 201 30.42 -6.54 -8.15
N SER A 202 29.36 -5.75 -7.99
CA SER A 202 28.41 -5.50 -9.07
C SER A 202 29.03 -4.67 -10.19
N LYS A 203 28.67 -5.00 -11.43
CA LYS A 203 29.13 -4.29 -12.63
C LYS A 203 28.65 -2.83 -12.73
N VAL A 204 27.68 -2.43 -11.89
CA VAL A 204 27.13 -1.07 -11.88
C VAL A 204 27.84 -0.16 -10.89
N VAL A 205 28.60 -0.70 -9.94
CA VAL A 205 29.39 0.09 -8.98
C VAL A 205 30.34 1.02 -9.73
N GLY A 206 30.38 2.29 -9.31
CA GLY A 206 31.21 3.34 -9.92
C GLY A 206 30.65 3.91 -11.22
N LYS A 207 29.46 3.48 -11.68
CA LYS A 207 28.81 4.04 -12.87
C LYS A 207 27.73 5.04 -12.51
N ALA A 208 27.63 6.11 -13.29
CA ALA A 208 26.48 7.00 -13.26
C ALA A 208 25.23 6.27 -13.80
N ILE A 209 24.05 6.60 -13.28
CA ILE A 209 22.77 5.97 -13.63
C ILE A 209 22.54 5.98 -15.14
N GLU A 210 22.84 7.08 -15.84
CA GLU A 210 22.69 7.21 -17.30
C GLU A 210 23.52 6.20 -18.11
N LYS A 211 24.62 5.69 -17.52
CA LYS A 211 25.52 4.71 -18.14
C LYS A 211 25.07 3.26 -17.90
N ILE A 212 24.04 3.08 -17.10
CA ILE A 212 23.49 1.75 -16.79
C ILE A 212 22.37 1.45 -17.79
N LYS A 213 22.53 0.38 -18.55
CA LYS A 213 21.48 -0.07 -19.48
C LYS A 213 20.37 -0.77 -18.71
N MET A 214 19.40 0.00 -18.23
CA MET A 214 18.22 -0.55 -17.58
C MET A 214 17.32 -1.28 -18.60
N PRO A 215 16.68 -2.41 -18.20
CA PRO A 215 15.64 -3.05 -19.00
C PRO A 215 14.50 -2.07 -19.32
N ARG A 216 13.83 -2.26 -20.46
CA ARG A 216 12.69 -1.41 -20.82
C ARG A 216 11.59 -1.50 -19.76
N GLY A 217 10.97 -0.39 -19.42
CA GLY A 217 9.91 -0.36 -18.41
C GLY A 217 10.43 -0.41 -16.98
N THR A 218 11.73 -0.12 -16.75
CA THR A 218 12.32 -0.01 -15.41
C THR A 218 12.97 1.35 -15.23
N SER A 219 12.93 1.87 -13.99
CA SER A 219 13.61 3.09 -13.61
C SER A 219 14.11 3.03 -12.17
N ILE A 220 15.21 3.70 -11.88
CA ILE A 220 15.67 3.95 -10.51
C ILE A 220 15.00 5.24 -10.05
N GLY A 221 14.22 5.19 -8.98
CA GLY A 221 13.52 6.36 -8.44
C GLY A 221 14.30 7.04 -7.31
N ALA A 222 14.92 6.26 -6.44
CA ALA A 222 15.73 6.75 -5.34
C ALA A 222 16.86 5.77 -4.99
N ILE A 223 17.82 6.27 -4.23
CA ILE A 223 18.90 5.50 -3.62
C ILE A 223 18.87 5.78 -2.12
N VAL A 224 18.88 4.74 -1.30
CA VAL A 224 19.13 4.90 0.13
C VAL A 224 20.58 4.53 0.39
N ARG A 225 21.33 5.49 0.93
CA ARG A 225 22.76 5.37 1.21
C ARG A 225 23.03 5.88 2.62
N ASN A 226 23.54 5.01 3.52
CA ASN A 226 23.79 5.36 4.92
C ASN A 226 22.56 5.99 5.61
N ASP A 227 21.38 5.39 5.39
CA ASP A 227 20.08 5.86 5.89
C ASP A 227 19.58 7.21 5.31
N GLU A 228 20.31 7.80 4.36
CA GLU A 228 19.86 8.98 3.63
C GLU A 228 19.20 8.63 2.31
N VAL A 229 18.07 9.28 2.01
CA VAL A 229 17.33 9.09 0.75
C VAL A 229 17.81 10.11 -0.27
N LEU A 230 18.45 9.64 -1.32
CA LEU A 230 18.90 10.43 -2.46
C LEU A 230 17.94 10.21 -3.63
N ILE A 231 17.36 11.28 -4.17
CA ILE A 231 16.58 11.19 -5.41
C ILE A 231 17.53 10.88 -6.56
N ALA A 232 17.20 9.85 -7.32
CA ALA A 232 18.06 9.37 -8.40
C ALA A 232 18.13 10.38 -9.57
N HIS A 233 19.30 10.94 -9.80
CA HIS A 233 19.61 11.76 -10.96
C HIS A 233 20.46 10.98 -11.98
N HIS A 234 20.45 11.43 -13.23
CA HIS A 234 21.17 10.76 -14.34
C HIS A 234 22.68 10.64 -14.08
N ASP A 235 23.27 11.61 -13.41
CA ASP A 235 24.70 11.69 -13.07
C ASP A 235 25.05 11.03 -11.72
N THR A 236 24.06 10.61 -10.93
CA THR A 236 24.30 9.96 -9.64
C THR A 236 25.09 8.67 -9.82
N VAL A 237 26.22 8.55 -9.14
CA VAL A 237 27.12 7.39 -9.20
C VAL A 237 26.70 6.36 -8.17
N ILE A 238 26.49 5.13 -8.62
CA ILE A 238 26.14 3.99 -7.76
C ILE A 238 27.35 3.56 -6.94
N GLN A 239 27.12 3.32 -5.64
CA GLN A 239 28.14 2.87 -4.71
C GLN A 239 27.83 1.45 -4.18
N PRO A 240 28.83 0.75 -3.63
CA PRO A 240 28.58 -0.51 -2.93
C PRO A 240 27.62 -0.31 -1.76
N ASN A 241 26.75 -1.29 -1.55
CA ASN A 241 25.72 -1.29 -0.50
C ASN A 241 24.65 -0.19 -0.63
N ASP A 242 24.55 0.48 -1.79
CA ASP A 242 23.40 1.33 -2.07
C ASP A 242 22.14 0.47 -2.13
N HIS A 243 21.07 0.95 -1.50
CA HIS A 243 19.74 0.38 -1.64
C HIS A 243 19.00 1.16 -2.73
N LEU A 244 18.72 0.52 -3.84
CA LEU A 244 18.08 1.15 -5.00
C LEU A 244 16.59 0.90 -4.96
N ILE A 245 15.81 1.96 -5.01
CA ILE A 245 14.35 1.85 -5.16
C ILE A 245 14.04 1.91 -6.65
N LEU A 246 13.53 0.81 -7.16
CA LEU A 246 13.29 0.56 -8.57
C LEU A 246 11.79 0.52 -8.86
N PHE A 247 11.39 1.04 -10.01
CA PHE A 247 10.04 0.87 -10.55
C PHE A 247 10.09 -0.04 -11.77
N LEU A 248 9.22 -1.06 -11.78
CA LEU A 248 9.08 -2.03 -12.86
C LEU A 248 7.64 -2.04 -13.36
N ILE A 249 7.45 -1.75 -14.65
CA ILE A 249 6.15 -1.92 -15.32
C ILE A 249 5.96 -3.38 -15.73
N ASP A 250 7.03 -4.05 -16.18
CA ASP A 250 7.00 -5.44 -16.63
C ASP A 250 7.73 -6.34 -15.63
N LYS A 251 6.95 -7.04 -14.81
CA LYS A 251 7.46 -7.95 -13.77
C LYS A 251 8.28 -9.12 -14.33
N SER A 252 8.06 -9.52 -15.59
CA SER A 252 8.82 -10.61 -16.20
C SER A 252 10.31 -10.28 -16.30
N ARG A 253 10.66 -9.00 -16.25
CA ARG A 253 12.04 -8.50 -16.33
C ARG A 253 12.74 -8.34 -14.99
N ILE A 254 12.13 -8.71 -13.89
CA ILE A 254 12.75 -8.61 -12.55
C ILE A 254 14.13 -9.29 -12.52
N HIS A 255 14.23 -10.47 -13.13
CA HIS A 255 15.51 -11.20 -13.19
C HIS A 255 16.60 -10.50 -14.03
N GLU A 256 16.22 -9.73 -15.05
CA GLU A 256 17.19 -8.91 -15.81
C GLU A 256 17.72 -7.78 -14.92
N VAL A 257 16.84 -7.19 -14.11
CA VAL A 257 17.18 -6.12 -13.16
C VAL A 257 18.07 -6.64 -12.04
N GLU A 258 17.70 -7.75 -11.42
CA GLU A 258 18.48 -8.41 -10.35
C GLU A 258 19.91 -8.71 -10.81
N LYS A 259 20.08 -9.23 -12.02
CA LYS A 259 21.42 -9.52 -12.61
C LYS A 259 22.32 -8.30 -12.76
N LEU A 260 21.76 -7.10 -12.85
CA LEU A 260 22.58 -5.88 -12.97
C LEU A 260 23.27 -5.54 -11.64
N PHE A 261 22.63 -5.84 -10.51
CA PHE A 261 23.08 -5.41 -9.19
C PHE A 261 23.81 -6.51 -8.41
N GLN A 262 23.80 -7.73 -8.93
CA GLN A 262 24.47 -8.89 -8.33
C GLN A 262 25.99 -8.97 -8.64
N PRO A 263 26.74 -9.82 -7.87
CA PRO A 263 28.14 -10.05 -8.13
C PRO A 263 28.39 -10.56 -9.56
N ALA A 264 29.45 -10.08 -10.18
CA ALA A 264 29.88 -10.56 -11.47
C ALA A 264 30.32 -12.04 -11.37
N GLY A 265 29.47 -12.99 -11.78
CA GLY A 265 29.88 -14.40 -11.86
C GLY A 265 28.96 -15.42 -11.18
N LYS A 266 27.96 -15.03 -10.39
CA LYS A 266 26.98 -16.00 -9.87
C LYS A 266 26.06 -16.50 -11.00
N LYS A 267 26.15 -17.80 -11.32
CA LYS A 267 25.15 -18.50 -12.16
C LYS A 267 23.95 -18.83 -11.27
N PHE A 268 22.77 -18.41 -11.70
CA PHE A 268 21.52 -18.86 -11.09
C PHE A 268 21.29 -20.33 -11.37
N PRO A 269 20.77 -21.11 -10.40
CA PRO A 269 20.07 -22.33 -10.75
C PRO A 269 18.80 -21.90 -11.53
N LEU A 270 18.68 -22.39 -12.76
CA LEU A 270 17.45 -22.37 -13.53
C LEU A 270 16.42 -23.26 -12.80
N PHE A 271 15.35 -22.68 -12.29
CA PHE A 271 14.13 -23.39 -11.98
C PHE A 271 13.06 -23.02 -12.98
#